data_806b80f776bd092ccc4acc1fa52a48d5
#
_entry.id   806b80f776bd092ccc4acc1fa52a48d5
#
_cell.length_a   1.000
_cell.length_b   1.000
_cell.length_c   1.000
_cell.angle_alpha   90.00
_cell.angle_beta   90.00
_cell.angle_gamma   90.00
#
_symmetry.space_group_name_H-M   'P 1'
#
loop_
_entity.id
_entity.type
_entity.pdbx_description
1 polymer ?
#
loop_
_entity_poly.entity_id
_entity_poly.type
_entity_poly.pdbx_seq_one_letter_code
_entity_poly.pdbx_strand_id
1 'polypeptide(L)'
;MNRPSMEHEPRGVLLMTYGSPSSAADVPRYLAAVRGGRPADAELIAEFTRRYEVIGWSPLIQRTEAQAAAVEAALGPEWRVRAAMRFSEPSIAAQLTGLVAEGVRDIVAIVLSPQFSPLLMGGYERDLATAVAALPGEAPRVAVAGAWFREPAFVAAMGERIREGLADAADRGLERPPVLLTAHSLPRRVAESEPAYLDQLAESARLIADAA
;
A
#
# COMPACT_ATOMS: atom_id res chain seq x y z
N MET A 1 9.45 47.21 -3.46
CA MET A 1 9.63 46.32 -2.30
C MET A 1 9.09 44.96 -2.71
N ASN A 2 10.01 44.06 -3.07
CA ASN A 2 9.67 42.69 -3.47
C ASN A 2 9.40 41.92 -2.15
N ARG A 3 8.17 41.47 -1.91
CA ARG A 3 7.89 40.50 -0.85
C ARG A 3 8.67 39.22 -1.17
N PRO A 4 9.48 38.69 -0.24
CA PRO A 4 10.06 37.38 -0.46
C PRO A 4 8.89 36.40 -0.66
N SER A 5 8.92 35.65 -1.76
CA SER A 5 8.06 34.50 -1.95
C SER A 5 8.25 33.60 -0.71
N MET A 6 7.21 33.40 0.08
CA MET A 6 7.22 32.39 1.13
C MET A 6 7.41 31.06 0.39
N GLU A 7 8.65 30.57 0.36
CA GLU A 7 8.91 29.19 -0.05
C GLU A 7 8.09 28.31 0.90
N HIS A 8 7.03 27.72 0.39
CA HIS A 8 6.24 26.76 1.15
C HIS A 8 7.12 25.54 1.35
N GLU A 9 7.36 25.18 2.60
CA GLU A 9 8.05 23.93 2.93
C GLU A 9 7.32 22.76 2.23
N PRO A 10 8.05 21.87 1.53
CA PRO A 10 7.43 20.78 0.81
C PRO A 10 6.73 19.84 1.78
N ARG A 11 5.55 19.33 1.38
CA ARG A 11 4.77 18.34 2.11
C ARG A 11 5.04 16.95 1.55
N GLY A 12 4.92 15.93 2.40
CA GLY A 12 5.17 14.55 2.00
C GLY A 12 3.95 13.64 2.08
N VAL A 13 3.88 12.69 1.15
CA VAL A 13 2.99 11.54 1.24
C VAL A 13 3.82 10.27 1.11
N LEU A 14 3.63 9.33 2.03
CA LEU A 14 4.26 8.02 2.00
C LEU A 14 3.19 6.96 1.76
N LEU A 15 3.13 6.42 0.54
CA LEU A 15 2.24 5.32 0.19
C LEU A 15 2.88 4.01 0.58
N MET A 16 2.30 3.32 1.56
CA MET A 16 2.88 2.12 2.14
C MET A 16 2.14 0.86 1.70
N THR A 17 2.91 -0.15 1.24
CA THR A 17 2.39 -1.49 0.93
C THR A 17 3.23 -2.58 1.59
N TYR A 18 2.74 -3.82 1.47
CA TYR A 18 3.41 -4.99 2.03
C TYR A 18 4.80 -5.22 1.41
N GLY A 19 4.90 -5.01 0.10
CA GLY A 19 6.07 -5.34 -0.68
C GLY A 19 6.00 -6.75 -1.26
N SER A 20 6.95 -7.05 -2.13
CA SER A 20 7.07 -8.35 -2.80
C SER A 20 8.49 -8.55 -3.32
N PRO A 21 8.94 -9.80 -3.55
CA PRO A 21 10.17 -10.02 -4.30
C PRO A 21 9.96 -9.66 -5.78
N SER A 22 10.96 -9.07 -6.39
CA SER A 22 10.98 -8.71 -7.82
C SER A 22 11.75 -9.73 -8.67
N SER A 23 12.51 -10.59 -8.01
CA SER A 23 13.34 -11.64 -8.63
C SER A 23 13.58 -12.81 -7.67
N ALA A 24 14.09 -13.92 -8.18
CA ALA A 24 14.50 -15.07 -7.37
C ALA A 24 15.52 -14.72 -6.29
N ALA A 25 16.41 -13.78 -6.59
CA ALA A 25 17.43 -13.33 -5.63
C ALA A 25 16.84 -12.60 -4.41
N ASP A 26 15.66 -12.00 -4.55
CA ASP A 26 14.99 -11.27 -3.48
C ASP A 26 14.22 -12.19 -2.52
N VAL A 27 13.81 -13.38 -2.96
CA VAL A 27 12.93 -14.28 -2.21
C VAL A 27 13.47 -14.61 -0.81
N PRO A 28 14.76 -14.96 -0.62
CA PRO A 28 15.28 -15.28 0.71
C PRO A 28 15.17 -14.10 1.67
N ARG A 29 15.54 -12.89 1.24
CA ARG A 29 15.47 -11.67 2.04
C ARG A 29 14.03 -11.30 2.38
N TYR A 30 13.16 -11.34 1.38
CA TYR A 30 11.73 -11.07 1.55
C TYR A 30 11.08 -12.02 2.57
N LEU A 31 11.31 -13.33 2.44
CA LEU A 31 10.78 -14.32 3.37
C LEU A 31 11.32 -14.12 4.79
N ALA A 32 12.61 -13.80 4.94
CA ALA A 32 13.19 -13.49 6.24
C ALA A 32 12.51 -12.26 6.87
N ALA A 33 12.31 -11.18 6.10
CA ALA A 33 11.65 -9.97 6.57
C ALA A 33 10.21 -10.24 7.03
N VAL A 34 9.41 -10.95 6.23
CA VAL A 34 8.02 -11.34 6.58
C VAL A 34 7.95 -12.20 7.84
N ARG A 35 8.99 -13.02 8.08
CA ARG A 35 9.10 -13.91 9.24
C ARG A 35 9.76 -13.26 10.46
N GLY A 36 9.88 -11.93 10.47
CA GLY A 36 10.48 -11.20 11.59
C GLY A 36 11.98 -11.43 11.74
N GLY A 37 12.72 -11.50 10.63
CA GLY A 37 14.16 -11.72 10.58
C GLY A 37 14.60 -13.19 10.59
N ARG A 38 13.68 -14.15 10.69
CA ARG A 38 14.00 -15.57 10.70
C ARG A 38 14.20 -16.11 9.29
N PRO A 39 15.38 -16.67 8.93
CA PRO A 39 15.62 -17.24 7.62
C PRO A 39 14.58 -18.33 7.26
N ALA A 40 14.25 -18.43 5.99
CA ALA A 40 13.49 -19.53 5.43
C ALA A 40 14.44 -20.67 5.06
N ASP A 41 13.95 -21.91 5.13
CA ASP A 41 14.67 -23.06 4.61
C ASP A 41 14.67 -23.11 3.08
N ALA A 42 15.50 -23.96 2.52
CA ALA A 42 15.66 -24.06 1.07
C ALA A 42 14.39 -24.51 0.35
N GLU A 43 13.58 -25.36 0.97
CA GLU A 43 12.34 -25.86 0.41
C GLU A 43 11.29 -24.73 0.28
N LEU A 44 11.13 -23.92 1.32
CA LEU A 44 10.22 -22.78 1.31
C LEU A 44 10.68 -21.71 0.30
N ILE A 45 11.99 -21.46 0.22
CA ILE A 45 12.55 -20.53 -0.78
C ILE A 45 12.26 -21.03 -2.20
N ALA A 46 12.50 -22.29 -2.48
CA ALA A 46 12.26 -22.89 -3.79
C ALA A 46 10.78 -22.84 -4.18
N GLU A 47 9.87 -23.16 -3.24
CA GLU A 47 8.43 -23.11 -3.48
C GLU A 47 7.92 -21.70 -3.75
N PHE A 48 8.37 -20.69 -2.97
CA PHE A 48 7.99 -19.31 -3.23
C PHE A 48 8.57 -18.79 -4.54
N THR A 49 9.83 -19.10 -4.85
CA THR A 49 10.44 -18.76 -6.14
C THR A 49 9.62 -19.31 -7.29
N ARG A 50 9.30 -20.60 -7.26
CA ARG A 50 8.45 -21.24 -8.28
C ARG A 50 7.10 -20.55 -8.46
N ARG A 51 6.42 -20.19 -7.35
CA ARG A 51 5.11 -19.49 -7.39
C ARG A 51 5.21 -18.14 -8.07
N TYR A 52 6.24 -17.36 -7.74
CA TYR A 52 6.46 -16.05 -8.36
C TYR A 52 6.88 -16.16 -9.84
N GLU A 53 7.68 -17.16 -10.20
CA GLU A 53 8.03 -17.42 -11.60
C GLU A 53 6.81 -17.76 -12.45
N VAL A 54 5.90 -18.60 -11.95
CA VAL A 54 4.66 -18.98 -12.66
C VAL A 54 3.78 -17.77 -12.98
N ILE A 55 3.74 -16.77 -12.12
CA ILE A 55 2.94 -15.53 -12.34
C ILE A 55 3.73 -14.42 -13.04
N GLY A 56 5.00 -14.65 -13.39
CA GLY A 56 5.86 -13.64 -14.02
C GLY A 56 6.27 -12.51 -13.09
N TRP A 57 6.43 -12.81 -11.80
CA TRP A 57 6.74 -11.90 -10.68
C TRP A 57 5.60 -10.92 -10.34
N SER A 58 5.72 -10.29 -9.16
CA SER A 58 4.70 -9.36 -8.70
C SER A 58 4.93 -7.95 -9.27
N PRO A 59 3.93 -7.32 -9.88
CA PRO A 59 4.01 -5.93 -10.31
C PRO A 59 3.75 -4.93 -9.17
N LEU A 60 3.67 -5.36 -7.91
CA LEU A 60 3.22 -4.54 -6.78
C LEU A 60 4.07 -3.27 -6.62
N ILE A 61 5.39 -3.41 -6.61
CA ILE A 61 6.31 -2.28 -6.42
C ILE A 61 6.12 -1.25 -7.53
N GLN A 62 6.21 -1.67 -8.78
CA GLN A 62 6.05 -0.80 -9.96
C GLN A 62 4.69 -0.09 -9.98
N ARG A 63 3.62 -0.80 -9.61
CA ARG A 63 2.28 -0.21 -9.52
C ARG A 63 2.17 0.81 -8.41
N THR A 64 2.77 0.55 -7.26
CA THR A 64 2.79 1.50 -6.14
C THR A 64 3.61 2.75 -6.47
N GLU A 65 4.74 2.60 -7.16
CA GLU A 65 5.54 3.72 -7.66
C GLU A 65 4.77 4.56 -8.69
N ALA A 66 4.06 3.91 -9.62
CA ALA A 66 3.20 4.61 -10.58
C ALA A 66 2.04 5.35 -9.89
N GLN A 67 1.45 4.76 -8.85
CA GLN A 67 0.44 5.43 -8.02
C GLN A 67 1.05 6.65 -7.30
N ALA A 68 2.24 6.52 -6.72
CA ALA A 68 2.92 7.63 -6.06
C ALA A 68 3.18 8.79 -7.03
N ALA A 69 3.69 8.49 -8.22
CA ALA A 69 3.90 9.51 -9.26
C ALA A 69 2.60 10.20 -9.71
N ALA A 70 1.51 9.44 -9.86
CA ALA A 70 0.22 9.99 -10.22
C ALA A 70 -0.36 10.88 -9.13
N VAL A 71 -0.22 10.51 -7.85
CA VAL A 71 -0.65 11.32 -6.70
C VAL A 71 0.19 12.59 -6.61
N GLU A 72 1.52 12.52 -6.78
CA GLU A 72 2.40 13.68 -6.79
C GLU A 72 2.00 14.67 -7.88
N ALA A 73 1.76 14.17 -9.09
CA ALA A 73 1.32 15.01 -10.21
C ALA A 73 -0.04 15.69 -9.95
N ALA A 74 -0.97 14.99 -9.29
CA ALA A 74 -2.28 15.54 -8.96
C ALA A 74 -2.24 16.56 -7.82
N LEU A 75 -1.34 16.39 -6.85
CA LEU A 75 -1.19 17.30 -5.71
C LEU A 75 -0.39 18.57 -6.05
N GLY A 76 0.50 18.50 -7.05
CA GLY A 76 1.30 19.64 -7.51
C GLY A 76 2.71 19.72 -6.91
N PRO A 77 3.48 20.76 -7.30
CA PRO A 77 4.93 20.81 -7.13
C PRO A 77 5.42 20.95 -5.67
N GLU A 78 4.55 21.36 -4.76
CA GLU A 78 4.87 21.49 -3.33
C GLU A 78 4.78 20.14 -2.57
N TRP A 79 4.36 19.08 -3.27
CA TRP A 79 4.25 17.75 -2.68
C TRP A 79 5.37 16.82 -3.15
N ARG A 80 5.78 15.92 -2.27
CA ARG A 80 6.69 14.81 -2.53
C ARG A 80 6.00 13.54 -2.15
N VAL A 81 5.76 12.65 -3.10
CA VAL A 81 5.07 11.38 -2.87
C VAL A 81 6.01 10.21 -3.12
N ARG A 82 6.11 9.30 -2.18
CA ARG A 82 6.99 8.13 -2.26
C ARG A 82 6.22 6.85 -2.01
N ALA A 83 6.53 5.83 -2.81
CA ALA A 83 6.10 4.46 -2.56
C ALA A 83 7.08 3.80 -1.59
N ALA A 84 6.55 3.14 -0.56
CA ALA A 84 7.37 2.48 0.46
C ALA A 84 6.86 1.08 0.78
N MET A 85 7.77 0.13 0.87
CA MET A 85 7.47 -1.26 1.12
C MET A 85 7.85 -1.65 2.54
N ARG A 86 7.00 -2.47 3.17
CA ARG A 86 7.29 -2.96 4.51
C ARG A 86 8.35 -4.06 4.52
N PHE A 87 8.32 -4.97 3.56
CA PHE A 87 9.16 -6.18 3.54
C PHE A 87 10.06 -6.31 2.32
N SER A 88 10.18 -5.26 1.52
CA SER A 88 11.09 -5.19 0.38
C SER A 88 11.60 -3.76 0.16
N GLU A 89 12.41 -3.55 -0.86
CA GLU A 89 12.80 -2.20 -1.28
C GLU A 89 11.80 -1.65 -2.33
N PRO A 90 11.64 -0.31 -2.37
CA PRO A 90 12.20 0.69 -1.45
C PRO A 90 11.53 0.65 -0.08
N SER A 91 12.31 0.57 0.99
CA SER A 91 11.79 0.40 2.35
C SER A 91 11.19 1.69 2.93
N ILE A 92 10.30 1.56 3.93
CA ILE A 92 9.71 2.69 4.66
C ILE A 92 10.80 3.61 5.21
N ALA A 93 11.86 3.04 5.82
CA ALA A 93 12.95 3.82 6.39
C ALA A 93 13.73 4.60 5.34
N ALA A 94 14.06 3.97 4.20
CA ALA A 94 14.79 4.62 3.12
C ALA A 94 13.99 5.78 2.51
N GLN A 95 12.69 5.57 2.25
CA GLN A 95 11.84 6.60 1.64
C GLN A 95 11.55 7.76 2.60
N LEU A 96 11.34 7.48 3.89
CA LEU A 96 11.21 8.51 4.90
C LEU A 96 12.49 9.36 5.00
N THR A 97 13.67 8.73 5.03
CA THR A 97 14.95 9.44 5.03
C THR A 97 15.11 10.32 3.78
N GLY A 98 14.71 9.83 2.61
CA GLY A 98 14.72 10.61 1.37
C GLY A 98 13.83 11.84 1.44
N LEU A 99 12.59 11.72 1.92
CA LEU A 99 11.68 12.85 2.11
C LEU A 99 12.26 13.92 3.05
N VAL A 100 12.83 13.49 4.16
CA VAL A 100 13.44 14.40 5.16
C VAL A 100 14.68 15.10 4.58
N ALA A 101 15.48 14.41 3.77
CA ALA A 101 16.64 15.00 3.09
C ALA A 101 16.23 16.04 2.03
N GLU A 102 15.03 15.92 1.45
CA GLU A 102 14.42 16.91 0.54
C GLU A 102 13.76 18.09 1.29
N GLY A 103 13.89 18.17 2.61
CA GLY A 103 13.34 19.25 3.42
C GLY A 103 11.89 19.06 3.86
N VAL A 104 11.29 17.90 3.58
CA VAL A 104 9.92 17.60 4.02
C VAL A 104 9.87 17.42 5.53
N ARG A 105 8.93 18.13 6.19
CA ARG A 105 8.72 18.06 7.65
C ARG A 105 7.31 17.64 8.04
N ASP A 106 6.35 17.74 7.12
CA ASP A 106 4.97 17.29 7.30
C ASP A 106 4.68 16.15 6.34
N ILE A 107 4.40 14.96 6.88
CA ILE A 107 4.22 13.73 6.11
C ILE A 107 2.90 13.07 6.49
N VAL A 108 2.12 12.70 5.49
CA VAL A 108 0.96 11.80 5.64
C VAL A 108 1.36 10.43 5.12
N ALA A 109 1.31 9.43 5.99
CA ALA A 109 1.56 8.04 5.64
C ALA A 109 0.23 7.30 5.42
N ILE A 110 0.08 6.63 4.28
CA ILE A 110 -1.15 5.94 3.88
C ILE A 110 -0.81 4.47 3.60
N VAL A 111 -1.42 3.56 4.34
CA VAL A 111 -1.37 2.14 3.98
C VAL A 111 -2.35 1.90 2.84
N LEU A 112 -1.87 1.33 1.72
CA LEU A 112 -2.70 1.06 0.54
C LEU A 112 -3.59 -0.20 0.73
N SER A 113 -4.13 -0.33 1.94
CA SER A 113 -5.21 -1.23 2.30
C SER A 113 -6.35 -0.36 2.82
N PRO A 114 -7.49 -0.30 2.14
CA PRO A 114 -8.53 0.69 2.47
C PRO A 114 -9.21 0.44 3.81
N GLN A 115 -9.30 -0.82 4.25
CA GLN A 115 -9.86 -1.18 5.54
C GLN A 115 -8.77 -1.14 6.62
N PHE A 116 -9.15 -0.77 7.83
CA PHE A 116 -8.21 -0.68 8.96
C PHE A 116 -8.40 -1.82 9.96
N SER A 117 -7.29 -2.41 10.36
CA SER A 117 -7.18 -3.39 11.44
C SER A 117 -5.92 -3.11 12.24
N PRO A 118 -5.99 -2.88 13.55
CA PRO A 118 -4.81 -2.70 14.39
C PRO A 118 -3.80 -3.84 14.30
N LEU A 119 -4.27 -5.09 14.20
CA LEU A 119 -3.39 -6.26 14.06
C LEU A 119 -2.64 -6.29 12.73
N LEU A 120 -3.30 -5.90 11.64
CA LEU A 120 -2.70 -5.91 10.31
C LEU A 120 -1.87 -4.64 10.05
N MET A 121 -2.40 -3.48 10.44
CA MET A 121 -1.80 -2.17 10.15
C MET A 121 -0.78 -1.74 11.19
N GLY A 122 -0.89 -2.17 12.44
CA GLY A 122 0.03 -1.79 13.52
C GLY A 122 1.50 -2.15 13.27
N GLY A 123 1.76 -3.07 12.33
CA GLY A 123 3.11 -3.34 11.84
C GLY A 123 3.72 -2.16 11.06
N TYR A 124 2.93 -1.52 10.20
CA TYR A 124 3.37 -0.33 9.45
C TYR A 124 3.64 0.85 10.37
N GLU A 125 2.76 1.06 11.35
CA GLU A 125 2.92 2.14 12.34
C GLU A 125 4.19 1.96 13.17
N ARG A 126 4.49 0.73 13.62
CA ARG A 126 5.73 0.42 14.36
C ARG A 126 6.97 0.63 13.51
N ASP A 127 6.96 0.15 12.26
CA ASP A 127 8.11 0.27 11.36
C ASP A 127 8.36 1.75 11.01
N LEU A 128 7.29 2.53 10.82
CA LEU A 128 7.34 3.96 10.59
C LEU A 128 7.87 4.72 11.83
N ALA A 129 7.36 4.41 13.02
CA ALA A 129 7.84 5.01 14.27
C ALA A 129 9.33 4.71 14.53
N THR A 130 9.75 3.47 14.22
CA THR A 130 11.16 3.06 14.31
C THR A 130 12.02 3.86 13.33
N ALA A 131 11.54 4.04 12.08
CA ALA A 131 12.24 4.82 11.07
C ALA A 131 12.36 6.30 11.48
N VAL A 132 11.30 6.91 12.01
CA VAL A 132 11.31 8.29 12.52
C VAL A 132 12.33 8.44 13.67
N ALA A 133 12.33 7.50 14.62
CA ALA A 133 13.25 7.53 15.76
C ALA A 133 14.73 7.36 15.36
N ALA A 134 15.01 6.76 14.20
CA ALA A 134 16.35 6.56 13.68
C ALA A 134 16.88 7.76 12.86
N LEU A 135 16.04 8.74 12.53
CA LEU A 135 16.46 9.92 11.77
C LEU A 135 17.40 10.81 12.59
N PRO A 136 18.45 11.36 11.96
CA PRO A 136 19.28 12.38 12.61
C PRO A 136 18.55 13.73 12.65
N GLY A 137 18.72 14.46 13.75
CA GLY A 137 18.20 15.82 13.90
C GLY A 137 16.72 15.89 14.31
N GLU A 138 16.03 16.94 13.88
CA GLU A 138 14.62 17.14 14.21
C GLU A 138 13.72 16.17 13.45
N ALA A 139 12.85 15.46 14.17
CA ALA A 139 11.93 14.50 13.59
C ALA A 139 10.81 15.22 12.81
N PRO A 140 10.40 14.69 11.65
CA PRO A 140 9.24 15.21 10.92
C PRO A 140 7.94 14.92 11.70
N ARG A 141 6.91 15.71 11.43
CA ARG A 141 5.54 15.39 11.86
C ARG A 141 4.98 14.35 10.91
N VAL A 142 4.61 13.19 11.42
CA VAL A 142 4.05 12.11 10.61
C VAL A 142 2.66 11.73 11.13
N ALA A 143 1.66 11.83 10.26
CA ALA A 143 0.31 11.35 10.53
C ALA A 143 0.04 10.09 9.68
N VAL A 144 -0.54 9.05 10.31
CA VAL A 144 -0.96 7.84 9.61
C VAL A 144 -2.46 7.93 9.32
N ALA A 145 -2.83 7.76 8.05
CA ALA A 145 -4.24 7.73 7.65
C ALA A 145 -4.94 6.48 8.21
N GLY A 146 -6.16 6.65 8.69
CA GLY A 146 -7.04 5.55 9.13
C GLY A 146 -7.67 4.78 7.96
N ALA A 147 -8.82 4.17 8.21
CA ALA A 147 -9.60 3.51 7.16
C ALA A 147 -10.12 4.52 6.13
N TRP A 148 -9.95 4.20 4.85
CA TRP A 148 -10.37 5.07 3.74
C TRP A 148 -11.24 4.33 2.69
N PHE A 149 -11.80 3.17 3.05
CA PHE A 149 -12.63 2.36 2.16
C PHE A 149 -13.97 3.02 1.77
N ARG A 150 -14.39 4.08 2.49
CA ARG A 150 -15.60 4.88 2.19
C ARG A 150 -15.33 6.08 1.30
N GLU A 151 -14.06 6.35 0.95
CA GLU A 151 -13.73 7.49 0.11
C GLU A 151 -14.45 7.40 -1.24
N PRO A 152 -15.26 8.42 -1.60
CA PRO A 152 -16.10 8.33 -2.81
C PRO A 152 -15.32 8.07 -4.08
N ALA A 153 -14.12 8.66 -4.20
CA ALA A 153 -13.26 8.45 -5.36
C ALA A 153 -12.74 7.02 -5.44
N PHE A 154 -12.42 6.39 -4.30
CA PHE A 154 -12.02 4.98 -4.26
C PHE A 154 -13.19 4.07 -4.67
N VAL A 155 -14.36 4.28 -4.10
CA VAL A 155 -15.57 3.50 -4.42
C VAL A 155 -15.92 3.62 -5.90
N ALA A 156 -15.91 4.84 -6.45
CA ALA A 156 -16.16 5.09 -7.87
C ALA A 156 -15.14 4.39 -8.77
N ALA A 157 -13.84 4.47 -8.45
CA ALA A 157 -12.78 3.81 -9.21
C ALA A 157 -12.92 2.28 -9.20
N MET A 158 -13.32 1.70 -8.06
CA MET A 158 -13.55 0.26 -7.98
C MET A 158 -14.81 -0.17 -8.76
N GLY A 159 -15.88 0.61 -8.72
CA GLY A 159 -17.07 0.40 -9.55
C GLY A 159 -16.74 0.43 -11.04
N GLU A 160 -15.88 1.36 -11.46
CA GLU A 160 -15.40 1.44 -12.85
C GLU A 160 -14.64 0.18 -13.27
N ARG A 161 -13.75 -0.34 -12.42
CA ARG A 161 -13.05 -1.62 -12.70
C ARG A 161 -14.03 -2.78 -12.90
N ILE A 162 -15.13 -2.80 -12.14
CA ILE A 162 -16.18 -3.82 -12.35
C ILE A 162 -16.86 -3.63 -13.71
N ARG A 163 -17.26 -2.40 -14.06
CA ARG A 163 -17.89 -2.12 -15.36
C ARG A 163 -16.99 -2.49 -16.53
N GLU A 164 -15.70 -2.16 -16.46
CA GLU A 164 -14.71 -2.58 -17.46
C GLU A 164 -14.62 -4.11 -17.59
N GLY A 165 -14.54 -4.81 -16.46
CA GLY A 165 -14.51 -6.28 -16.46
C GLY A 165 -15.79 -6.92 -17.03
N LEU A 166 -16.95 -6.31 -16.78
CA LEU A 166 -18.22 -6.75 -17.35
C LEU A 166 -18.31 -6.50 -18.86
N ALA A 167 -17.76 -5.36 -19.33
CA ALA A 167 -17.67 -5.08 -20.77
C ALA A 167 -16.75 -6.09 -21.47
N ASP A 168 -15.56 -6.36 -20.93
CA ASP A 168 -14.65 -7.38 -21.45
C ASP A 168 -15.30 -8.77 -21.49
N ALA A 169 -16.12 -9.10 -20.51
CA ALA A 169 -16.83 -10.38 -20.46
C ALA A 169 -17.91 -10.45 -21.55
N ALA A 170 -18.64 -9.35 -21.77
CA ALA A 170 -19.64 -9.26 -22.83
C ALA A 170 -19.02 -9.42 -24.22
N ASP A 171 -17.86 -8.79 -24.47
CA ASP A 171 -17.10 -8.93 -25.71
C ASP A 171 -16.66 -10.37 -25.98
N ARG A 172 -16.52 -11.17 -24.92
CA ARG A 172 -16.24 -12.63 -25.01
C ARG A 172 -17.50 -13.49 -25.08
N GLY A 173 -18.67 -12.89 -25.20
CA GLY A 173 -19.95 -13.58 -25.30
C GLY A 173 -20.50 -14.11 -23.97
N LEU A 174 -20.01 -13.64 -22.84
CA LEU A 174 -20.54 -13.98 -21.50
C LEU A 174 -21.66 -13.03 -21.14
N GLU A 175 -22.90 -13.51 -21.17
CA GLU A 175 -24.07 -12.73 -20.76
C GLU A 175 -24.21 -12.74 -19.22
N ARG A 176 -24.18 -11.55 -18.60
CA ARG A 176 -24.42 -11.32 -17.17
C ARG A 176 -23.59 -12.24 -16.24
N PRO A 177 -22.25 -12.23 -16.38
CA PRO A 177 -21.40 -13.05 -15.52
C PRO A 177 -21.50 -12.59 -14.06
N PRO A 178 -21.42 -13.50 -13.08
CA PRO A 178 -21.35 -13.10 -11.68
C PRO A 178 -20.02 -12.40 -11.38
N VAL A 179 -20.07 -11.37 -10.54
CA VAL A 179 -18.87 -10.67 -10.03
C VAL A 179 -18.57 -11.17 -8.63
N LEU A 180 -17.35 -11.65 -8.41
CA LEU A 180 -16.86 -12.09 -7.10
C LEU A 180 -15.95 -11.01 -6.50
N LEU A 181 -16.36 -10.42 -5.39
CA LEU A 181 -15.51 -9.57 -4.57
C LEU A 181 -14.82 -10.44 -3.54
N THR A 182 -13.48 -10.43 -3.53
CA THR A 182 -12.67 -11.30 -2.66
C THR A 182 -11.75 -10.47 -1.77
N ALA A 183 -11.42 -11.03 -0.61
CA ALA A 183 -10.38 -10.53 0.25
C ALA A 183 -9.38 -11.65 0.56
N HIS A 184 -8.14 -11.28 0.91
CA HIS A 184 -7.15 -12.25 1.33
C HIS A 184 -7.60 -12.96 2.62
N SER A 185 -7.38 -14.28 2.70
CA SER A 185 -7.67 -15.04 3.91
C SER A 185 -6.86 -14.51 5.10
N LEU A 186 -7.54 -14.33 6.22
CA LEU A 186 -6.92 -13.92 7.48
C LEU A 186 -6.82 -15.12 8.45
N PRO A 187 -5.83 -15.14 9.35
CA PRO A 187 -5.85 -16.07 10.46
C PRO A 187 -7.17 -15.93 11.23
N ARG A 188 -7.79 -17.05 11.58
CA ARG A 188 -9.09 -17.07 12.27
C ARG A 188 -9.10 -16.17 13.52
N ARG A 189 -8.00 -16.15 14.27
CA ARG A 189 -7.82 -15.29 15.44
C ARG A 189 -8.01 -13.79 15.13
N VAL A 190 -7.62 -13.32 13.93
CA VAL A 190 -7.79 -11.92 13.53
C VAL A 190 -9.26 -11.63 13.28
N ALA A 191 -9.95 -12.51 12.57
CA ALA A 191 -11.38 -12.37 12.31
C ALA A 191 -12.21 -12.39 13.63
N GLU A 192 -11.81 -13.19 14.61
CA GLU A 192 -12.48 -13.32 15.91
C GLU A 192 -12.20 -12.12 16.84
N SER A 193 -10.99 -11.54 16.77
CA SER A 193 -10.60 -10.42 17.65
C SER A 193 -10.91 -9.04 17.08
N GLU A 194 -11.10 -8.93 15.77
CA GLU A 194 -11.40 -7.67 15.08
C GLU A 194 -12.62 -7.77 14.16
N PRO A 195 -13.84 -7.99 14.70
CA PRO A 195 -15.05 -8.10 13.88
C PRO A 195 -15.32 -6.84 13.05
N ALA A 196 -14.94 -5.67 13.55
CA ALA A 196 -15.08 -4.40 12.83
C ALA A 196 -14.32 -4.38 11.48
N TYR A 197 -13.24 -5.15 11.33
CA TYR A 197 -12.54 -5.28 10.05
C TYR A 197 -13.38 -6.05 9.02
N LEU A 198 -14.08 -7.10 9.45
CA LEU A 198 -14.99 -7.86 8.59
C LEU A 198 -16.21 -7.01 8.17
N ASP A 199 -16.72 -6.18 9.09
CA ASP A 199 -17.81 -5.23 8.79
C ASP A 199 -17.37 -4.20 7.74
N GLN A 200 -16.14 -3.69 7.84
CA GLN A 200 -15.56 -2.79 6.83
C GLN A 200 -15.44 -3.46 5.46
N LEU A 201 -15.02 -4.73 5.39
CA LEU A 201 -14.97 -5.49 4.14
C LEU A 201 -16.35 -5.67 3.53
N ALA A 202 -17.34 -6.06 4.34
CA ALA A 202 -18.73 -6.25 3.89
C ALA A 202 -19.35 -4.94 3.41
N GLU A 203 -19.11 -3.84 4.13
CA GLU A 203 -19.58 -2.52 3.74
C GLU A 203 -18.91 -2.04 2.45
N SER A 204 -17.59 -2.20 2.35
CA SER A 204 -16.82 -1.86 1.14
C SER A 204 -17.36 -2.59 -0.08
N ALA A 205 -17.65 -3.89 0.06
CA ALA A 205 -18.21 -4.70 -1.01
C ALA A 205 -19.58 -4.17 -1.49
N ARG A 206 -20.47 -3.76 -0.53
CA ARG A 206 -21.77 -3.16 -0.87
C ARG A 206 -21.61 -1.82 -1.59
N LEU A 207 -20.80 -0.92 -1.04
CA LEU A 207 -20.55 0.40 -1.66
C LEU A 207 -20.03 0.29 -3.08
N ILE A 208 -19.10 -0.65 -3.32
CA ILE A 208 -18.50 -0.89 -4.64
C ILE A 208 -19.53 -1.51 -5.60
N ALA A 209 -20.35 -2.46 -5.12
CA ALA A 209 -21.40 -3.06 -5.93
C ALA A 209 -22.48 -2.04 -6.32
N ASP A 210 -22.85 -1.13 -5.40
CA ASP A 210 -23.83 -0.07 -5.67
C ASP A 210 -23.30 0.99 -6.67
N ALA A 211 -21.96 1.14 -6.76
CA ALA A 211 -21.30 2.05 -7.69
C ALA A 211 -21.00 1.42 -9.07
N ALA A 212 -21.15 0.12 -9.21
CA ALA A 212 -20.88 -0.61 -10.46
C ALA A 212 -22.09 -0.65 -11.38
#